data_11cdac75754d5cde44cf079716e02e2a
#
_entry.id   11cdac75754d5cde44cf079716e02e2a
#
_cell.length_a   1.000
_cell.length_b   1.000
_cell.length_c   1.000
_cell.angle_alpha   90.00
_cell.angle_beta   90.00
_cell.angle_gamma   90.00
#
_symmetry.space_group_name_H-M   'P 1'
#
loop_
_entity.id
_entity.type
_entity.pdbx_description
1 polymer ?
#
loop_
_entity_poly.entity_id
_entity_poly.type
_entity_poly.pdbx_seq_one_letter_code
_entity_poly.pdbx_strand_id
1 'polypeptide(L)'
;MAEDAKQYALDMHKQWQGKIEVVGRAPITTPEELAVAYTPGVAEPCLKIQENVDDSYTYTRRGNLVAVVTDGSAVLGLGNIGPEAGMPVMEGKCALFKTFADVDAFPLCIRSNDVDEIVRTVQLLAGSFGGVNLEDISAPLCFEIGKRLKEVCDIPVFHDDQHGTAVVTCAALINACRLTGRELADIKVVFSGAGAAGISIARLMKRMGVKDIIICDRKGAIYEGRDGLNPVKEEVATWTNQNKVAGSLAEAVKGADVFVGVSAPGALTQDMVRTMAADSIIFACANPVPEIMPDEALAAGAAVAATGRSDFPNQINNVLAFPGIFRGALDVRASDINDDMMEAAAYAIAGLVDDEHRSAEYVIPGAFDQRVAPAVAEAVAKAARESGVARL
;
A
#
# COMPACT_ATOMS: atom_id res chain seq x y z
N MET A 1 -21.68 8.79 -1.97
CA MET A 1 -22.60 7.80 -2.62
C MET A 1 -24.03 8.26 -2.40
N ALA A 2 -24.90 8.10 -3.40
CA ALA A 2 -26.32 8.28 -3.24
C ALA A 2 -26.88 7.33 -2.17
N GLU A 3 -28.01 7.68 -1.52
CA GLU A 3 -28.62 6.87 -0.46
C GLU A 3 -28.93 5.44 -0.93
N ASP A 4 -29.44 5.31 -2.17
CA ASP A 4 -29.69 4.02 -2.81
C ASP A 4 -28.44 3.13 -2.92
N ALA A 5 -27.26 3.73 -3.19
CA ALA A 5 -26.00 2.98 -3.29
C ALA A 5 -25.51 2.50 -1.92
N LYS A 6 -25.77 3.24 -0.84
CA LYS A 6 -25.44 2.81 0.53
C LYS A 6 -26.31 1.65 0.95
N GLN A 7 -27.63 1.73 0.69
CA GLN A 7 -28.56 0.65 1.00
C GLN A 7 -28.23 -0.61 0.21
N TYR A 8 -27.95 -0.48 -1.09
CA TYR A 8 -27.51 -1.60 -1.93
C TYR A 8 -26.25 -2.29 -1.38
N ALA A 9 -25.26 -1.52 -0.92
CA ALA A 9 -24.05 -2.08 -0.32
C ALA A 9 -24.38 -2.90 0.96
N LEU A 10 -25.26 -2.41 1.83
CA LEU A 10 -25.69 -3.15 3.03
C LEU A 10 -26.44 -4.43 2.67
N ASP A 11 -27.34 -4.39 1.69
CA ASP A 11 -28.12 -5.54 1.24
C ASP A 11 -27.20 -6.63 0.65
N MET A 12 -26.19 -6.22 -0.14
CA MET A 12 -25.22 -7.16 -0.70
C MET A 12 -24.33 -7.79 0.39
N HIS A 13 -23.84 -7.01 1.37
CA HIS A 13 -23.06 -7.57 2.47
C HIS A 13 -23.88 -8.55 3.33
N LYS A 14 -25.18 -8.26 3.53
CA LYS A 14 -26.11 -9.17 4.21
C LYS A 14 -26.35 -10.45 3.40
N GLN A 15 -26.48 -10.34 2.07
CA GLN A 15 -26.65 -11.49 1.18
C GLN A 15 -25.40 -12.37 1.13
N TRP A 16 -24.21 -11.79 1.05
CA TRP A 16 -22.94 -12.53 1.04
C TRP A 16 -22.62 -13.20 2.37
N GLN A 17 -23.08 -12.65 3.49
CA GLN A 17 -22.74 -13.11 4.85
C GLN A 17 -21.22 -13.14 5.10
N GLY A 18 -20.51 -12.21 4.55
CA GLY A 18 -19.05 -12.13 4.46
C GLY A 18 -18.55 -12.23 3.01
N LYS A 19 -17.32 -11.78 2.77
CA LYS A 19 -16.72 -11.75 1.42
C LYS A 19 -15.75 -12.90 1.16
N ILE A 20 -15.48 -13.71 2.18
CA ILE A 20 -14.56 -14.85 2.12
C ILE A 20 -15.23 -16.10 2.65
N GLU A 21 -14.77 -17.25 2.19
CA GLU A 21 -15.09 -18.55 2.76
C GLU A 21 -13.82 -19.41 2.85
N VAL A 22 -13.81 -20.40 3.75
CA VAL A 22 -12.74 -21.38 3.85
C VAL A 22 -13.20 -22.68 3.18
N VAL A 23 -12.51 -23.08 2.12
CA VAL A 23 -12.86 -24.24 1.30
C VAL A 23 -11.78 -25.34 1.48
N GLY A 24 -12.19 -26.57 1.72
CA GLY A 24 -11.31 -27.71 1.74
C GLY A 24 -10.75 -28.00 0.33
N ARG A 25 -9.43 -28.16 0.21
CA ARG A 25 -8.75 -28.52 -1.05
C ARG A 25 -8.59 -30.03 -1.23
N ALA A 26 -8.49 -30.78 -0.12
CA ALA A 26 -8.40 -32.22 -0.15
C ALA A 26 -9.78 -32.84 -0.40
N PRO A 27 -9.94 -33.77 -1.34
CA PRO A 27 -11.17 -34.55 -1.42
C PRO A 27 -11.27 -35.46 -0.18
N ILE A 28 -12.41 -35.41 0.51
CA ILE A 28 -12.69 -36.28 1.65
C ILE A 28 -14.10 -36.84 1.43
N THR A 29 -14.23 -37.79 0.49
CA THR A 29 -15.48 -38.38 0.07
C THR A 29 -15.53 -39.88 0.27
N THR A 30 -14.37 -40.51 0.51
CA THR A 30 -14.25 -41.95 0.80
C THR A 30 -13.43 -42.20 2.06
N PRO A 31 -13.54 -43.41 2.69
CA PRO A 31 -12.68 -43.79 3.83
C PRO A 31 -11.18 -43.76 3.52
N GLU A 32 -10.82 -44.09 2.30
CA GLU A 32 -9.41 -44.10 1.83
C GLU A 32 -8.89 -42.63 1.75
N GLU A 33 -9.65 -41.72 1.18
CA GLU A 33 -9.31 -40.30 1.11
C GLU A 33 -9.22 -39.69 2.51
N LEU A 34 -10.13 -40.04 3.40
CA LEU A 34 -10.10 -39.61 4.80
C LEU A 34 -8.81 -40.10 5.50
N ALA A 35 -8.41 -41.38 5.27
CA ALA A 35 -7.23 -41.97 5.87
C ALA A 35 -5.94 -41.25 5.38
N VAL A 36 -5.90 -40.76 4.17
CA VAL A 36 -4.79 -39.96 3.62
C VAL A 36 -4.82 -38.54 4.13
N ALA A 37 -5.98 -37.90 4.10
CA ALA A 37 -6.10 -36.47 4.44
C ALA A 37 -6.02 -36.18 5.95
N TYR A 38 -6.37 -37.19 6.78
CA TYR A 38 -6.39 -37.03 8.24
C TYR A 38 -5.68 -38.26 8.90
N THR A 39 -6.39 -39.10 9.64
CA THR A 39 -5.78 -40.19 10.40
C THR A 39 -5.88 -41.50 9.63
N PRO A 40 -4.76 -42.27 9.43
CA PRO A 40 -3.40 -42.06 9.95
C PRO A 40 -2.45 -41.25 9.05
N GLY A 41 -2.77 -41.02 7.78
CA GLY A 41 -1.85 -40.50 6.76
C GLY A 41 -1.23 -39.14 7.09
N VAL A 42 -1.96 -38.26 7.81
CA VAL A 42 -1.48 -36.95 8.22
C VAL A 42 -0.23 -36.96 9.10
N ALA A 43 0.11 -38.09 9.70
CA ALA A 43 1.34 -38.26 10.51
C ALA A 43 2.61 -38.02 9.67
N GLU A 44 2.63 -38.46 8.41
CA GLU A 44 3.81 -38.34 7.54
C GLU A 44 4.24 -36.91 7.26
N PRO A 45 3.36 -35.99 6.76
CA PRO A 45 3.74 -34.60 6.62
C PRO A 45 4.06 -33.92 7.96
N CYS A 46 3.43 -34.29 9.08
CA CYS A 46 3.81 -33.80 10.40
C CYS A 46 5.26 -34.14 10.76
N LEU A 47 5.68 -35.37 10.55
CA LEU A 47 7.04 -35.81 10.81
C LEU A 47 8.06 -35.10 9.90
N LYS A 48 7.73 -34.91 8.61
CA LYS A 48 8.57 -34.13 7.70
C LYS A 48 8.76 -32.70 8.16
N ILE A 49 7.69 -32.01 8.57
CA ILE A 49 7.78 -30.67 9.09
C ILE A 49 8.53 -30.61 10.42
N GLN A 50 8.40 -31.62 11.26
CA GLN A 50 9.20 -31.76 12.50
C GLN A 50 10.70 -31.87 12.22
N GLU A 51 11.08 -32.66 11.18
CA GLU A 51 12.47 -32.78 10.73
C GLU A 51 13.02 -31.49 10.13
N ASN A 52 12.18 -30.78 9.33
CA ASN A 52 12.54 -29.55 8.68
C ASN A 52 11.31 -28.60 8.62
N VAL A 53 11.31 -27.54 9.41
CA VAL A 53 10.18 -26.58 9.52
C VAL A 53 9.85 -25.94 8.17
N ASP A 54 10.82 -25.81 7.28
CA ASP A 54 10.61 -25.25 5.93
C ASP A 54 9.67 -26.09 5.07
N ASP A 55 9.55 -27.38 5.35
CA ASP A 55 8.61 -28.26 4.67
C ASP A 55 7.14 -27.91 4.95
N SER A 56 6.86 -27.04 5.96
CA SER A 56 5.54 -26.48 6.19
C SER A 56 5.03 -25.66 5.00
N TYR A 57 5.91 -25.06 4.23
CA TYR A 57 5.55 -24.34 2.99
C TYR A 57 5.12 -25.27 1.86
N THR A 58 5.56 -26.52 1.88
CA THR A 58 5.22 -27.55 0.89
C THR A 58 3.96 -28.32 1.28
N TYR A 59 3.86 -28.73 2.56
CA TYR A 59 2.79 -29.64 3.02
C TYR A 59 1.59 -28.94 3.65
N THR A 60 1.64 -27.62 3.81
CA THR A 60 0.50 -26.83 4.32
C THR A 60 0.20 -25.63 3.41
N ARG A 61 -0.88 -24.91 3.71
CA ARG A 61 -1.23 -23.70 2.97
C ARG A 61 -0.36 -22.50 3.35
N ARG A 62 0.57 -22.64 4.29
CA ARG A 62 1.50 -21.60 4.73
C ARG A 62 2.17 -20.88 3.54
N GLY A 63 2.60 -21.61 2.51
CA GLY A 63 3.27 -21.06 1.33
C GLY A 63 2.44 -20.09 0.48
N ASN A 64 1.12 -20.05 0.68
CA ASN A 64 0.24 -19.18 -0.10
C ASN A 64 -0.80 -18.42 0.78
N LEU A 65 -0.58 -18.32 2.08
CA LEU A 65 -1.54 -17.73 3.02
C LEU A 65 -0.96 -16.49 3.69
N VAL A 66 -1.65 -15.36 3.57
CA VAL A 66 -1.30 -14.06 4.16
C VAL A 66 -2.26 -13.69 5.29
N ALA A 67 -1.74 -13.25 6.42
CA ALA A 67 -2.54 -12.62 7.47
C ALA A 67 -2.80 -11.15 7.13
N VAL A 68 -4.05 -10.72 7.10
CA VAL A 68 -4.45 -9.31 7.00
C VAL A 68 -4.78 -8.82 8.41
N VAL A 69 -3.89 -8.02 8.99
CA VAL A 69 -3.92 -7.64 10.41
C VAL A 69 -4.33 -6.19 10.57
N THR A 70 -5.30 -5.94 11.44
CA THR A 70 -5.75 -4.59 11.82
C THR A 70 -6.09 -4.51 13.30
N ASP A 71 -6.02 -3.30 13.86
CA ASP A 71 -6.63 -2.94 15.13
C ASP A 71 -7.89 -2.05 14.95
N GLY A 72 -8.21 -1.69 13.70
CA GLY A 72 -9.34 -0.85 13.33
C GLY A 72 -9.21 0.61 13.74
N SER A 73 -7.99 1.10 13.98
CA SER A 73 -7.76 2.46 14.51
C SER A 73 -7.71 3.55 13.43
N ALA A 74 -7.64 3.19 12.12
CA ALA A 74 -7.54 4.17 11.03
C ALA A 74 -8.30 3.74 9.76
N VAL A 75 -9.55 3.30 9.89
CA VAL A 75 -10.31 2.67 8.81
C VAL A 75 -10.87 3.70 7.82
N LEU A 76 -10.41 3.65 6.55
CA LEU A 76 -10.99 4.31 5.35
C LEU A 76 -11.58 5.72 5.56
N GLY A 77 -10.92 6.60 6.33
CA GLY A 77 -11.47 7.94 6.62
C GLY A 77 -12.59 7.96 7.67
N LEU A 78 -12.99 6.79 8.18
CA LEU A 78 -13.91 6.69 9.33
C LEU A 78 -13.19 6.87 10.66
N GLY A 79 -11.85 6.72 10.64
CA GLY A 79 -11.01 6.82 11.82
C GLY A 79 -11.04 5.55 12.66
N ASN A 80 -10.95 5.73 13.98
CA ASN A 80 -10.97 4.61 14.93
C ASN A 80 -12.41 4.12 15.14
N ILE A 81 -12.76 3.03 14.50
CA ILE A 81 -14.06 2.35 14.62
C ILE A 81 -13.97 0.99 15.28
N GLY A 82 -12.76 0.58 15.66
CA GLY A 82 -12.48 -0.70 16.30
C GLY A 82 -12.37 -1.89 15.35
N PRO A 83 -11.82 -3.00 15.86
CA PRO A 83 -11.46 -4.16 15.02
C PRO A 83 -12.66 -4.85 14.38
N GLU A 84 -13.76 -5.03 15.10
CA GLU A 84 -14.95 -5.71 14.55
C GLU A 84 -15.61 -4.90 13.45
N ALA A 85 -15.69 -3.58 13.60
CA ALA A 85 -16.25 -2.71 12.55
C ALA A 85 -15.32 -2.59 11.34
N GLY A 86 -14.01 -2.84 11.51
CA GLY A 86 -13.03 -2.93 10.42
C GLY A 86 -13.10 -4.23 9.62
N MET A 87 -13.71 -5.31 10.15
CA MET A 87 -13.75 -6.62 9.50
C MET A 87 -14.25 -6.60 8.04
N PRO A 88 -15.31 -5.87 7.67
CA PRO A 88 -15.74 -5.82 6.27
C PRO A 88 -14.67 -5.30 5.30
N VAL A 89 -13.82 -4.39 5.74
CA VAL A 89 -12.68 -3.90 4.94
C VAL A 89 -11.61 -4.98 4.81
N MET A 90 -11.28 -5.66 5.90
CA MET A 90 -10.27 -6.73 5.94
C MET A 90 -10.68 -7.93 5.07
N GLU A 91 -11.94 -8.33 5.10
CA GLU A 91 -12.47 -9.35 4.19
C GLU A 91 -12.41 -8.88 2.72
N GLY A 92 -12.68 -7.60 2.46
CA GLY A 92 -12.49 -7.00 1.14
C GLY A 92 -11.05 -7.12 0.68
N LYS A 93 -10.08 -6.80 1.54
CA LYS A 93 -8.66 -6.96 1.25
C LYS A 93 -8.30 -8.41 0.93
N CYS A 94 -8.81 -9.38 1.71
CA CYS A 94 -8.61 -10.80 1.44
C CYS A 94 -9.17 -11.24 0.08
N ALA A 95 -10.37 -10.76 -0.28
CA ALA A 95 -10.97 -11.03 -1.58
C ALA A 95 -10.14 -10.46 -2.73
N LEU A 96 -9.56 -9.26 -2.57
CA LEU A 96 -8.66 -8.66 -3.57
C LEU A 96 -7.37 -9.46 -3.74
N PHE A 97 -6.75 -9.92 -2.66
CA PHE A 97 -5.59 -10.84 -2.71
C PHE A 97 -5.88 -12.06 -3.58
N LYS A 98 -7.03 -12.70 -3.34
CA LYS A 98 -7.46 -13.89 -4.08
C LYS A 98 -7.74 -13.58 -5.54
N THR A 99 -8.50 -12.51 -5.81
CA THR A 99 -8.95 -12.16 -7.16
C THR A 99 -7.80 -11.79 -8.09
N PHE A 100 -6.84 -11.00 -7.61
CA PHE A 100 -5.81 -10.40 -8.47
C PHE A 100 -4.51 -11.22 -8.53
N ALA A 101 -4.19 -12.02 -7.50
CA ALA A 101 -2.92 -12.71 -7.43
C ALA A 101 -3.00 -14.18 -6.97
N ASP A 102 -4.20 -14.74 -6.85
CA ASP A 102 -4.44 -16.09 -6.29
C ASP A 102 -3.72 -16.34 -4.95
N VAL A 103 -3.60 -15.30 -4.14
CA VAL A 103 -3.08 -15.38 -2.76
C VAL A 103 -4.26 -15.58 -1.82
N ASP A 104 -4.22 -16.62 -1.01
CA ASP A 104 -5.18 -16.81 0.07
C ASP A 104 -4.86 -15.85 1.20
N ALA A 105 -5.86 -15.22 1.77
CA ALA A 105 -5.66 -14.29 2.87
C ALA A 105 -6.74 -14.48 3.95
N PHE A 106 -6.36 -14.24 5.20
CA PHE A 106 -7.26 -14.37 6.33
C PHE A 106 -7.21 -13.13 7.23
N PRO A 107 -8.36 -12.54 7.59
CA PRO A 107 -8.43 -11.33 8.40
C PRO A 107 -8.21 -11.63 9.88
N LEU A 108 -7.34 -10.87 10.53
CA LEU A 108 -7.07 -10.92 11.96
C LEU A 108 -7.29 -9.53 12.57
N CYS A 109 -8.46 -9.32 13.16
CA CYS A 109 -8.84 -8.06 13.78
C CYS A 109 -8.53 -8.13 15.29
N ILE A 110 -7.51 -7.41 15.75
CA ILE A 110 -6.97 -7.51 17.11
C ILE A 110 -7.64 -6.47 18.00
N ARG A 111 -8.20 -6.91 19.14
CA ARG A 111 -8.84 -6.03 20.14
C ARG A 111 -7.82 -5.37 21.06
N SER A 112 -6.83 -4.71 20.47
CA SER A 112 -5.83 -3.94 21.22
C SER A 112 -5.23 -2.87 20.34
N ASN A 113 -4.89 -1.71 20.92
CA ASN A 113 -4.05 -0.68 20.29
C ASN A 113 -2.67 -0.64 20.98
N ASP A 114 -2.35 -1.61 21.83
CA ASP A 114 -1.03 -1.73 22.46
C ASP A 114 -0.05 -2.38 21.49
N VAL A 115 1.09 -1.72 21.26
CA VAL A 115 2.13 -2.18 20.32
C VAL A 115 2.70 -3.54 20.73
N ASP A 116 2.95 -3.75 22.02
CA ASP A 116 3.54 -5.00 22.50
C ASP A 116 2.58 -6.17 22.33
N GLU A 117 1.29 -5.96 22.58
CA GLU A 117 0.25 -6.98 22.38
C GLU A 117 0.07 -7.34 20.91
N ILE A 118 0.01 -6.33 20.02
CA ILE A 118 -0.13 -6.56 18.58
C ILE A 118 1.11 -7.31 18.05
N VAL A 119 2.31 -6.83 18.33
CA VAL A 119 3.56 -7.46 17.88
C VAL A 119 3.66 -8.89 18.40
N ARG A 120 3.36 -9.11 19.69
CA ARG A 120 3.41 -10.45 20.28
C ARG A 120 2.37 -11.39 19.67
N THR A 121 1.15 -10.92 19.43
CA THR A 121 0.09 -11.71 18.80
C THR A 121 0.48 -12.15 17.40
N VAL A 122 0.96 -11.24 16.56
CA VAL A 122 1.37 -11.55 15.18
C VAL A 122 2.58 -12.49 15.19
N GLN A 123 3.58 -12.25 16.04
CA GLN A 123 4.75 -13.12 16.18
C GLN A 123 4.35 -14.57 16.51
N LEU A 124 3.40 -14.76 17.43
CA LEU A 124 2.94 -16.09 17.83
C LEU A 124 2.19 -16.82 16.70
N LEU A 125 1.54 -16.09 15.80
CA LEU A 125 0.76 -16.63 14.69
C LEU A 125 1.58 -16.79 13.40
N ALA A 126 2.76 -16.16 13.31
CA ALA A 126 3.56 -16.09 12.09
C ALA A 126 3.88 -17.46 11.46
N GLY A 127 4.00 -18.52 12.28
CA GLY A 127 4.23 -19.89 11.81
C GLY A 127 3.09 -20.47 10.94
N SER A 128 1.91 -19.88 10.94
CA SER A 128 0.77 -20.31 10.13
C SER A 128 0.66 -19.61 8.78
N PHE A 129 1.46 -18.57 8.55
CA PHE A 129 1.36 -17.70 7.38
C PHE A 129 2.68 -17.60 6.62
N GLY A 130 2.59 -17.29 5.33
CA GLY A 130 3.73 -16.97 4.47
C GLY A 130 4.06 -15.48 4.42
N GLY A 131 3.18 -14.62 4.94
CA GLY A 131 3.36 -13.18 5.00
C GLY A 131 2.30 -12.48 5.84
N VAL A 132 2.55 -11.23 6.18
CA VAL A 132 1.65 -10.37 6.99
C VAL A 132 1.42 -9.06 6.27
N ASN A 133 0.16 -8.72 5.99
CA ASN A 133 -0.26 -7.41 5.55
C ASN A 133 -0.89 -6.65 6.74
N LEU A 134 -0.28 -5.55 7.13
CA LEU A 134 -0.86 -4.61 8.10
C LEU A 134 -1.78 -3.64 7.37
N GLU A 135 -2.96 -3.38 7.93
CA GLU A 135 -4.01 -2.58 7.32
C GLU A 135 -4.70 -1.69 8.34
N ASP A 136 -5.01 -0.45 7.97
CA ASP A 136 -5.85 0.47 8.78
C ASP A 136 -5.37 0.67 10.24
N ILE A 137 -4.06 0.66 10.47
CA ILE A 137 -3.44 0.94 11.78
C ILE A 137 -2.96 2.39 11.81
N SER A 138 -3.35 3.14 12.84
CA SER A 138 -3.08 4.57 12.93
C SER A 138 -1.61 4.92 13.17
N ALA A 139 -1.15 6.01 12.54
CA ALA A 139 0.14 6.60 12.87
C ALA A 139 0.08 7.34 14.22
N PRO A 140 1.17 7.33 15.02
CA PRO A 140 2.51 6.83 14.70
C PRO A 140 2.73 5.34 15.00
N LEU A 141 1.77 4.63 15.63
CA LEU A 141 1.95 3.25 16.10
C LEU A 141 2.26 2.28 14.97
N CYS A 142 1.66 2.48 13.80
CA CYS A 142 1.88 1.63 12.63
C CYS A 142 3.36 1.54 12.21
N PHE A 143 4.15 2.61 12.40
CA PHE A 143 5.58 2.58 12.08
C PHE A 143 6.36 1.68 13.04
N GLU A 144 6.05 1.78 14.34
CA GLU A 144 6.70 0.97 15.36
C GLU A 144 6.32 -0.50 15.24
N ILE A 145 5.03 -0.79 15.05
CA ILE A 145 4.52 -2.14 14.85
C ILE A 145 5.19 -2.79 13.64
N GLY A 146 5.19 -2.11 12.48
CA GLY A 146 5.79 -2.62 11.27
C GLY A 146 7.29 -2.89 11.42
N LYS A 147 8.04 -1.97 12.03
CA LYS A 147 9.47 -2.12 12.30
C LYS A 147 9.74 -3.34 13.20
N ARG A 148 9.06 -3.43 14.34
CA ARG A 148 9.27 -4.50 15.31
C ARG A 148 8.85 -5.87 14.77
N LEU A 149 7.79 -5.94 13.97
CA LEU A 149 7.39 -7.20 13.33
C LEU A 149 8.44 -7.69 12.33
N LYS A 150 9.06 -6.80 11.56
CA LYS A 150 10.18 -7.16 10.66
C LYS A 150 11.40 -7.71 11.43
N GLU A 151 11.61 -7.28 12.69
CA GLU A 151 12.70 -7.76 13.54
C GLU A 151 12.43 -9.14 14.17
N VAL A 152 11.15 -9.49 14.42
CA VAL A 152 10.77 -10.69 15.17
C VAL A 152 10.10 -11.78 14.33
N CYS A 153 9.68 -11.49 13.11
CA CYS A 153 9.10 -12.44 12.18
C CYS A 153 10.12 -12.87 11.12
N ASP A 154 10.07 -14.13 10.72
CA ASP A 154 10.89 -14.70 9.64
C ASP A 154 10.17 -14.71 8.28
N ILE A 155 9.00 -14.09 8.20
CA ILE A 155 8.15 -13.92 7.01
C ILE A 155 7.98 -12.46 6.69
N PRO A 156 7.71 -12.09 5.42
CA PRO A 156 7.58 -10.70 5.01
C PRO A 156 6.41 -10.00 5.72
N VAL A 157 6.67 -8.79 6.19
CA VAL A 157 5.70 -7.87 6.79
C VAL A 157 5.60 -6.61 5.93
N PHE A 158 4.39 -6.28 5.51
CA PHE A 158 4.11 -5.14 4.64
C PHE A 158 2.94 -4.35 5.20
N HIS A 159 2.97 -3.03 5.10
CA HIS A 159 1.86 -2.17 5.50
C HIS A 159 1.31 -1.47 4.26
N ASP A 160 0.11 -1.84 3.83
CA ASP A 160 -0.41 -1.39 2.54
C ASP A 160 -0.66 0.11 2.49
N ASP A 161 -1.23 0.72 3.53
CA ASP A 161 -1.47 2.17 3.58
C ASP A 161 -0.21 3.01 3.48
N GLN A 162 0.93 2.45 3.87
CA GLN A 162 2.24 3.08 3.75
C GLN A 162 2.88 2.75 2.40
N HIS A 163 3.16 1.49 2.20
CA HIS A 163 4.02 1.00 1.12
C HIS A 163 3.27 0.79 -0.19
N GLY A 164 2.03 0.26 -0.14
CA GLY A 164 1.19 0.10 -1.33
C GLY A 164 0.89 1.45 -1.96
N THR A 165 0.45 2.43 -1.15
CA THR A 165 0.20 3.80 -1.61
C THR A 165 1.47 4.44 -2.18
N ALA A 166 2.64 4.20 -1.57
CA ALA A 166 3.91 4.71 -2.07
C ALA A 166 4.24 4.14 -3.46
N VAL A 167 4.12 2.84 -3.63
CA VAL A 167 4.42 2.16 -4.90
C VAL A 167 3.53 2.67 -6.03
N VAL A 168 2.21 2.75 -5.85
CA VAL A 168 1.30 3.18 -6.91
C VAL A 168 1.45 4.67 -7.24
N THR A 169 1.70 5.51 -6.24
CA THR A 169 1.95 6.95 -6.46
C THR A 169 3.26 7.16 -7.23
N CYS A 170 4.31 6.45 -6.88
CA CYS A 170 5.59 6.50 -7.60
C CYS A 170 5.45 5.97 -9.03
N ALA A 171 4.67 4.90 -9.26
CA ALA A 171 4.40 4.39 -10.60
C ALA A 171 3.73 5.44 -11.49
N ALA A 172 2.71 6.12 -10.98
CA ALA A 172 2.05 7.22 -11.69
C ALA A 172 3.00 8.39 -11.95
N LEU A 173 3.85 8.73 -10.96
CA LEU A 173 4.84 9.81 -11.08
C LEU A 173 5.84 9.56 -12.20
N ILE A 174 6.37 8.35 -12.34
CA ILE A 174 7.30 7.98 -13.43
C ILE A 174 6.71 8.36 -14.78
N ASN A 175 5.47 7.96 -15.04
CA ASN A 175 4.82 8.21 -16.33
C ASN A 175 4.36 9.66 -16.51
N ALA A 176 3.91 10.31 -15.44
CA ALA A 176 3.58 11.74 -15.47
C ALA A 176 4.82 12.61 -15.77
N CYS A 177 5.96 12.26 -15.19
CA CYS A 177 7.23 12.91 -15.51
C CYS A 177 7.66 12.67 -16.97
N ARG A 178 7.57 11.44 -17.46
CA ARG A 178 7.83 11.12 -18.89
C ARG A 178 6.94 11.90 -19.83
N LEU A 179 5.64 12.02 -19.52
CA LEU A 179 4.68 12.77 -20.31
C LEU A 179 5.00 14.27 -20.37
N THR A 180 5.45 14.83 -19.24
CA THR A 180 5.76 16.29 -19.12
C THR A 180 7.23 16.62 -19.39
N GLY A 181 8.03 15.65 -19.82
CA GLY A 181 9.45 15.85 -20.14
C GLY A 181 10.33 16.18 -18.93
N ARG A 182 9.97 15.68 -17.74
CA ARG A 182 10.70 15.93 -16.49
C ARG A 182 11.51 14.71 -16.06
N GLU A 183 12.65 14.98 -15.45
CA GLU A 183 13.46 13.96 -14.79
C GLU A 183 13.15 13.95 -13.28
N LEU A 184 13.09 12.76 -12.66
CA LEU A 184 12.82 12.63 -11.21
C LEU A 184 13.80 13.42 -10.34
N ALA A 185 15.05 13.55 -10.78
CA ALA A 185 16.09 14.23 -10.03
C ALA A 185 15.94 15.77 -9.99
N ASP A 186 15.13 16.33 -10.89
CA ASP A 186 15.05 17.78 -11.12
C ASP A 186 13.70 18.37 -10.68
N ILE A 187 12.75 17.52 -10.30
CA ILE A 187 11.40 17.97 -9.86
C ILE A 187 11.42 18.41 -8.39
N LYS A 188 10.60 19.43 -8.11
CA LYS A 188 10.20 19.84 -6.76
C LYS A 188 8.84 19.24 -6.43
N VAL A 189 8.79 18.41 -5.38
CA VAL A 189 7.57 17.74 -4.91
C VAL A 189 7.11 18.32 -3.59
N VAL A 190 5.84 18.71 -3.50
CA VAL A 190 5.25 19.22 -2.26
C VAL A 190 4.12 18.30 -1.81
N PHE A 191 4.18 17.87 -0.56
CA PHE A 191 3.19 17.03 0.07
C PHE A 191 2.26 17.82 0.97
N SER A 192 0.97 17.55 0.88
CA SER A 192 0.00 17.89 1.91
C SER A 192 -0.36 16.62 2.68
N GLY A 193 0.12 16.52 3.92
CA GLY A 193 -0.06 15.34 4.77
C GLY A 193 1.26 14.71 5.20
N ALA A 194 1.56 14.79 6.50
CA ALA A 194 2.74 14.22 7.14
C ALA A 194 2.38 13.00 8.00
N GLY A 195 1.47 12.19 7.51
CA GLY A 195 1.06 10.91 8.08
C GLY A 195 1.82 9.73 7.46
N ALA A 196 1.33 8.51 7.73
CA ALA A 196 1.95 7.27 7.27
C ALA A 196 2.17 7.23 5.76
N ALA A 197 1.13 7.49 4.97
CA ALA A 197 1.20 7.49 3.52
C ALA A 197 2.17 8.57 2.99
N GLY A 198 2.03 9.83 3.42
CA GLY A 198 2.85 10.94 2.91
C GLY A 198 4.34 10.75 3.14
N ILE A 199 4.72 10.29 4.35
CA ILE A 199 6.12 10.01 4.68
C ILE A 199 6.65 8.83 3.86
N SER A 200 5.87 7.76 3.68
CA SER A 200 6.30 6.58 2.93
C SER A 200 6.44 6.86 1.44
N ILE A 201 5.51 7.62 0.84
CA ILE A 201 5.61 8.06 -0.55
C ILE A 201 6.88 8.91 -0.73
N ALA A 202 7.11 9.88 0.14
CA ALA A 202 8.28 10.77 0.07
C ALA A 202 9.60 10.01 0.21
N ARG A 203 9.67 8.99 1.08
CA ARG A 203 10.86 8.12 1.22
C ARG A 203 11.13 7.34 -0.06
N LEU A 204 10.11 6.73 -0.65
CA LEU A 204 10.28 5.99 -1.89
C LEU A 204 10.66 6.92 -3.05
N MET A 205 10.03 8.09 -3.19
CA MET A 205 10.42 9.09 -4.19
C MET A 205 11.87 9.56 -4.03
N LYS A 206 12.32 9.80 -2.80
CA LYS A 206 13.71 10.14 -2.51
C LYS A 206 14.67 9.03 -2.92
N ARG A 207 14.35 7.79 -2.61
CA ARG A 207 15.13 6.62 -3.03
C ARG A 207 15.22 6.53 -4.55
N MET A 208 14.15 6.81 -5.27
CA MET A 208 14.09 6.84 -6.73
C MET A 208 14.79 8.07 -7.36
N GLY A 209 15.39 8.95 -6.55
CA GLY A 209 16.22 10.04 -7.02
C GLY A 209 15.60 11.44 -6.93
N VAL A 210 14.38 11.60 -6.43
CA VAL A 210 13.80 12.94 -6.20
C VAL A 210 14.57 13.65 -5.08
N LYS A 211 15.09 14.85 -5.37
CA LYS A 211 15.97 15.58 -4.46
C LYS A 211 15.28 16.67 -3.67
N ASP A 212 14.31 17.39 -4.27
CA ASP A 212 13.61 18.49 -3.63
C ASP A 212 12.20 18.06 -3.20
N ILE A 213 12.08 17.71 -1.93
CA ILE A 213 10.83 17.24 -1.31
C ILE A 213 10.50 18.15 -0.13
N ILE A 214 9.29 18.70 -0.12
CA ILE A 214 8.73 19.47 1.01
C ILE A 214 7.48 18.77 1.50
N ILE A 215 7.42 18.44 2.79
CA ILE A 215 6.22 17.86 3.41
C ILE A 215 5.56 18.92 4.30
N CYS A 216 4.25 19.13 4.12
CA CYS A 216 3.46 20.03 4.93
C CYS A 216 2.52 19.24 5.86
N ASP A 217 2.42 19.67 7.11
CA ASP A 217 1.37 19.27 8.02
C ASP A 217 0.37 20.42 8.24
N ARG A 218 -0.56 20.28 9.20
CA ARG A 218 -1.56 21.30 9.50
C ARG A 218 -0.97 22.68 9.88
N LYS A 219 0.30 22.73 10.30
CA LYS A 219 1.01 23.96 10.67
C LYS A 219 1.86 24.53 9.52
N GLY A 220 1.89 23.86 8.36
CA GLY A 220 2.69 24.24 7.18
C GLY A 220 3.89 23.35 6.95
N ALA A 221 4.88 23.87 6.23
CA ALA A 221 6.07 23.13 5.82
C ALA A 221 6.90 22.63 7.02
N ILE A 222 7.31 21.37 6.94
CA ILE A 222 8.24 20.74 7.90
C ILE A 222 9.66 21.06 7.46
N TYR A 223 10.49 21.53 8.40
CA TYR A 223 11.91 21.80 8.19
C TYR A 223 12.68 21.60 9.50
N GLU A 224 13.95 21.36 9.40
CA GLU A 224 14.84 21.15 10.53
C GLU A 224 14.90 22.38 11.45
N GLY A 225 14.56 22.20 12.72
CA GLY A 225 14.50 23.25 13.73
C GLY A 225 13.11 23.92 13.84
N ARG A 226 12.07 23.44 13.16
CA ARG A 226 10.68 23.90 13.38
C ARG A 226 10.15 23.41 14.73
N ASP A 227 9.58 24.30 15.51
CA ASP A 227 9.01 23.97 16.82
C ASP A 227 7.79 23.05 16.71
N GLY A 228 7.65 22.15 17.70
CA GLY A 228 6.48 21.30 17.90
C GLY A 228 6.36 20.14 16.91
N LEU A 229 7.47 19.66 16.40
CA LEU A 229 7.58 18.39 15.68
C LEU A 229 7.54 17.22 16.66
N ASN A 230 6.95 16.10 16.27
CA ASN A 230 7.11 14.83 16.93
C ASN A 230 8.37 14.10 16.40
N PRO A 231 8.87 13.04 17.07
CA PRO A 231 10.11 12.36 16.67
C PRO A 231 10.15 11.92 15.20
N VAL A 232 9.03 11.44 14.66
CA VAL A 232 8.94 11.01 13.24
C VAL A 232 9.11 12.21 12.30
N LYS A 233 8.49 13.35 12.61
CA LYS A 233 8.62 14.58 11.81
C LYS A 233 9.99 15.24 11.98
N GLU A 234 10.61 15.12 13.15
CA GLU A 234 11.99 15.54 13.36
C GLU A 234 12.95 14.77 12.45
N GLU A 235 12.81 13.45 12.39
CA GLU A 235 13.58 12.60 11.47
C GLU A 235 13.32 13.01 10.01
N VAL A 236 12.06 13.17 9.60
CA VAL A 236 11.69 13.61 8.25
C VAL A 236 12.33 14.96 7.88
N ALA A 237 12.36 15.92 8.81
CA ALA A 237 12.95 17.22 8.60
C ALA A 237 14.46 17.17 8.29
N THR A 238 15.18 16.12 8.67
CA THR A 238 16.61 15.98 8.41
C THR A 238 16.94 15.67 6.95
N TRP A 239 15.98 15.13 6.19
CA TRP A 239 16.22 14.71 4.81
C TRP A 239 15.25 15.30 3.79
N THR A 240 14.27 16.10 4.21
CA THR A 240 13.39 16.91 3.34
C THR A 240 13.68 18.40 3.50
N ASN A 241 13.13 19.21 2.60
CA ASN A 241 13.11 20.67 2.70
C ASN A 241 14.48 21.27 3.03
N GLN A 242 15.51 20.87 2.28
CA GLN A 242 16.90 21.30 2.52
C GLN A 242 17.06 22.84 2.44
N ASN A 243 16.18 23.50 1.70
CA ASN A 243 16.16 24.98 1.56
C ASN A 243 15.43 25.67 2.72
N LYS A 244 14.93 24.91 3.72
CA LYS A 244 14.21 25.41 4.89
C LYS A 244 13.07 26.36 4.54
N VAL A 245 12.31 26.03 3.47
CA VAL A 245 11.11 26.77 3.10
C VAL A 245 10.14 26.69 4.29
N ALA A 246 9.77 27.85 4.81
CA ALA A 246 8.83 27.98 5.93
C ALA A 246 7.49 28.51 5.42
N GLY A 247 6.45 28.38 6.24
CA GLY A 247 5.12 28.92 5.96
C GLY A 247 4.07 27.88 5.62
N SER A 248 2.99 28.33 5.03
CA SER A 248 1.80 27.53 4.69
C SER A 248 2.02 26.63 3.48
N LEU A 249 1.07 25.72 3.22
CA LEU A 249 1.02 24.94 2.00
C LEU A 249 1.05 25.85 0.75
N ALA A 250 0.30 26.96 0.77
CA ALA A 250 0.23 27.92 -0.34
C ALA A 250 1.60 28.55 -0.68
N GLU A 251 2.48 28.68 0.32
CA GLU A 251 3.85 29.16 0.10
C GLU A 251 4.76 28.06 -0.41
N ALA A 252 4.62 26.85 0.12
CA ALA A 252 5.42 25.70 -0.27
C ALA A 252 5.20 25.27 -1.73
N VAL A 253 3.96 25.30 -2.23
CA VAL A 253 3.63 24.87 -3.61
C VAL A 253 4.08 25.81 -4.71
N LYS A 254 4.47 27.04 -4.38
CA LYS A 254 4.96 27.99 -5.39
C LYS A 254 6.17 27.41 -6.16
N GLY A 255 5.99 27.34 -7.48
CA GLY A 255 7.00 26.78 -8.38
C GLY A 255 7.25 25.26 -8.19
N ALA A 256 6.39 24.54 -7.51
CA ALA A 256 6.48 23.10 -7.42
C ALA A 256 6.03 22.42 -8.72
N ASP A 257 6.70 21.37 -9.13
CA ASP A 257 6.36 20.55 -10.28
C ASP A 257 5.26 19.55 -9.96
N VAL A 258 5.28 19.01 -8.74
CA VAL A 258 4.39 17.94 -8.30
C VAL A 258 3.77 18.28 -6.95
N PHE A 259 2.47 18.09 -6.85
CA PHE A 259 1.73 18.07 -5.58
C PHE A 259 1.26 16.65 -5.28
N VAL A 260 1.45 16.21 -4.03
CA VAL A 260 0.92 14.95 -3.51
C VAL A 260 0.06 15.24 -2.27
N GLY A 261 -1.24 15.01 -2.39
CA GLY A 261 -2.21 15.17 -1.31
C GLY A 261 -2.59 13.82 -0.71
N VAL A 262 -2.39 13.69 0.60
CA VAL A 262 -2.83 12.56 1.46
C VAL A 262 -3.30 13.12 2.80
N SER A 263 -4.15 14.14 2.76
CA SER A 263 -4.50 14.97 3.92
C SER A 263 -6.02 15.13 4.10
N ALA A 264 -6.58 16.19 3.56
CA ALA A 264 -7.97 16.56 3.78
C ALA A 264 -8.60 17.20 2.54
N PRO A 265 -9.92 17.05 2.37
CA PRO A 265 -10.65 17.67 1.27
C PRO A 265 -10.39 19.20 1.15
N GLY A 266 -10.21 19.66 -0.08
CA GLY A 266 -10.08 21.10 -0.37
C GLY A 266 -8.77 21.74 0.10
N ALA A 267 -7.76 20.96 0.49
CA ALA A 267 -6.48 21.49 0.95
C ALA A 267 -5.69 22.23 -0.15
N LEU A 268 -5.88 21.86 -1.42
CA LEU A 268 -5.29 22.51 -2.59
C LEU A 268 -6.36 23.31 -3.33
N THR A 269 -6.10 24.59 -3.62
CA THR A 269 -7.02 25.44 -4.38
C THR A 269 -6.51 25.66 -5.80
N GLN A 270 -7.40 26.05 -6.73
CA GLN A 270 -7.01 26.42 -8.09
C GLN A 270 -5.97 27.54 -8.11
N ASP A 271 -6.07 28.53 -7.21
CA ASP A 271 -5.10 29.62 -7.13
C ASP A 271 -3.71 29.10 -6.72
N MET A 272 -3.65 28.13 -5.81
CA MET A 272 -2.38 27.45 -5.48
C MET A 272 -1.81 26.74 -6.70
N VAL A 273 -2.62 25.98 -7.44
CA VAL A 273 -2.18 25.28 -8.68
C VAL A 273 -1.61 26.28 -9.68
N ARG A 274 -2.24 27.44 -9.88
CA ARG A 274 -1.74 28.48 -10.78
C ARG A 274 -0.38 29.06 -10.37
N THR A 275 0.04 28.90 -9.11
CA THR A 275 1.37 29.33 -8.63
C THR A 275 2.45 28.24 -8.78
N MET A 276 2.07 27.01 -9.11
CA MET A 276 3.00 25.91 -9.36
C MET A 276 3.73 26.12 -10.69
N ALA A 277 4.67 25.23 -10.99
CA ALA A 277 5.33 25.21 -12.29
C ALA A 277 4.32 24.96 -13.42
N ALA A 278 4.62 25.44 -14.62
CA ALA A 278 3.79 25.11 -15.81
C ALA A 278 3.73 23.59 -15.99
N ASP A 279 2.60 23.09 -16.49
CA ASP A 279 2.37 21.65 -16.68
C ASP A 279 2.58 20.82 -15.39
N SER A 280 2.12 21.33 -14.25
CA SER A 280 2.25 20.67 -12.96
C SER A 280 1.48 19.34 -12.90
N ILE A 281 1.94 18.46 -12.03
CA ILE A 281 1.36 17.13 -11.79
C ILE A 281 0.66 17.13 -10.43
N ILE A 282 -0.62 16.74 -10.37
CA ILE A 282 -1.43 16.78 -9.16
C ILE A 282 -1.91 15.38 -8.81
N PHE A 283 -1.47 14.85 -7.68
CA PHE A 283 -1.97 13.62 -7.08
C PHE A 283 -2.75 13.94 -5.82
N ALA A 284 -4.08 14.03 -5.92
CA ALA A 284 -4.98 14.37 -4.82
C ALA A 284 -5.68 13.10 -4.32
N CYS A 285 -5.09 12.42 -3.33
CA CYS A 285 -5.45 11.06 -2.93
C CYS A 285 -6.34 10.99 -1.69
N ALA A 286 -6.75 12.10 -1.07
CA ALA A 286 -7.67 12.07 0.06
C ALA A 286 -9.02 11.43 -0.32
N ASN A 287 -9.56 10.60 0.56
CA ASN A 287 -10.81 9.89 0.40
C ASN A 287 -11.82 10.31 1.50
N PRO A 288 -13.13 10.40 1.19
CA PRO A 288 -13.78 10.19 -0.10
C PRO A 288 -13.75 11.41 -1.04
N VAL A 289 -13.29 12.57 -0.56
CA VAL A 289 -13.18 13.81 -1.34
C VAL A 289 -11.72 14.23 -1.41
N PRO A 290 -11.16 14.42 -2.61
CA PRO A 290 -9.74 14.77 -2.79
C PRO A 290 -9.42 16.20 -2.32
N GLU A 291 -8.13 16.51 -2.21
CA GLU A 291 -7.63 17.85 -1.87
C GLU A 291 -8.04 18.92 -2.89
N ILE A 292 -8.19 18.53 -4.14
CA ILE A 292 -8.76 19.29 -5.25
C ILE A 292 -9.42 18.31 -6.21
N MET A 293 -10.52 18.68 -6.83
CA MET A 293 -11.14 17.85 -7.88
C MET A 293 -10.26 17.87 -9.14
N PRO A 294 -10.15 16.72 -9.86
CA PRO A 294 -9.29 16.62 -11.05
C PRO A 294 -9.60 17.65 -12.14
N ASP A 295 -10.88 17.92 -12.41
CA ASP A 295 -11.34 18.92 -13.37
C ASP A 295 -10.94 20.34 -12.96
N GLU A 296 -10.99 20.66 -11.66
CA GLU A 296 -10.55 21.95 -11.12
C GLU A 296 -9.02 22.11 -11.24
N ALA A 297 -8.25 21.04 -10.98
CA ALA A 297 -6.80 21.05 -11.13
C ALA A 297 -6.37 21.27 -12.59
N LEU A 298 -6.99 20.56 -13.52
CA LEU A 298 -6.74 20.71 -14.97
C LEU A 298 -7.14 22.11 -15.45
N ALA A 299 -8.30 22.63 -15.02
CA ALA A 299 -8.73 24.00 -15.34
C ALA A 299 -7.78 25.08 -14.80
N ALA A 300 -7.04 24.78 -13.74
CA ALA A 300 -6.04 25.68 -13.17
C ALA A 300 -4.65 25.58 -13.84
N GLY A 301 -4.45 24.66 -14.80
CA GLY A 301 -3.23 24.53 -15.59
C GLY A 301 -2.35 23.31 -15.25
N ALA A 302 -2.85 22.36 -14.48
CA ALA A 302 -2.15 21.08 -14.30
C ALA A 302 -2.16 20.28 -15.61
N ALA A 303 -1.05 19.60 -15.94
CA ALA A 303 -0.96 18.71 -17.10
C ALA A 303 -1.52 17.32 -16.79
N VAL A 304 -1.39 16.85 -15.55
CA VAL A 304 -1.86 15.54 -15.09
C VAL A 304 -2.56 15.71 -13.75
N ALA A 305 -3.74 15.12 -13.64
CA ALA A 305 -4.45 14.98 -12.38
C ALA A 305 -4.77 13.50 -12.11
N ALA A 306 -4.50 13.04 -10.89
CA ALA A 306 -4.81 11.70 -10.41
C ALA A 306 -5.46 11.76 -9.02
N THR A 307 -6.27 10.77 -8.70
CA THR A 307 -6.99 10.71 -7.42
C THR A 307 -7.19 9.26 -6.98
N GLY A 308 -7.51 9.03 -5.71
CA GLY A 308 -7.90 7.71 -5.20
C GLY A 308 -9.27 7.22 -5.68
N ARG A 309 -10.08 8.08 -6.32
CA ARG A 309 -11.45 7.77 -6.77
C ARG A 309 -11.44 6.99 -8.08
N SER A 310 -12.36 6.01 -8.16
CA SER A 310 -12.54 5.15 -9.34
C SER A 310 -13.37 5.76 -10.47
N ASP A 311 -14.02 6.90 -10.21
CA ASP A 311 -14.86 7.60 -11.18
C ASP A 311 -14.11 8.68 -11.99
N PHE A 312 -12.77 8.77 -11.80
CA PHE A 312 -11.88 9.64 -12.56
C PHE A 312 -10.74 8.84 -13.20
N PRO A 313 -10.12 9.36 -14.28
CA PRO A 313 -8.88 8.82 -14.83
C PRO A 313 -7.73 8.77 -13.82
N ASN A 314 -6.73 7.95 -14.09
CA ASN A 314 -5.52 7.83 -13.27
C ASN A 314 -5.81 7.50 -11.79
N GLN A 315 -6.65 6.50 -11.53
CA GLN A 315 -6.93 6.08 -10.17
C GLN A 315 -5.67 5.57 -9.47
N ILE A 316 -5.26 6.25 -8.40
CA ILE A 316 -4.20 5.78 -7.49
C ILE A 316 -4.84 4.77 -6.52
N ASN A 317 -4.64 3.49 -6.79
CA ASN A 317 -5.26 2.41 -6.04
C ASN A 317 -4.23 1.32 -5.69
N ASN A 318 -4.10 1.03 -4.40
CA ASN A 318 -3.15 0.04 -3.85
C ASN A 318 -3.34 -1.36 -4.42
N VAL A 319 -4.51 -1.69 -4.96
CA VAL A 319 -4.78 -2.98 -5.62
C VAL A 319 -3.83 -3.26 -6.79
N LEU A 320 -3.22 -2.24 -7.37
CA LEU A 320 -2.17 -2.40 -8.39
C LEU A 320 -0.84 -2.91 -7.80
N ALA A 321 -0.62 -2.75 -6.50
CA ALA A 321 0.66 -3.06 -5.85
C ALA A 321 0.60 -4.34 -5.01
N PHE A 322 -0.17 -4.34 -3.90
CA PHE A 322 -0.03 -5.33 -2.85
C PHE A 322 -0.25 -6.79 -3.30
N PRO A 323 -1.21 -7.12 -4.20
CA PRO A 323 -1.42 -8.51 -4.58
C PRO A 323 -0.20 -9.08 -5.31
N GLY A 324 0.34 -8.32 -6.28
CA GLY A 324 1.53 -8.71 -7.03
C GLY A 324 2.80 -8.75 -6.16
N ILE A 325 2.94 -7.80 -5.24
CA ILE A 325 4.08 -7.75 -4.30
C ILE A 325 4.11 -9.03 -3.44
N PHE A 326 2.98 -9.40 -2.82
CA PHE A 326 2.91 -10.63 -2.04
C PHE A 326 3.06 -11.88 -2.89
N ARG A 327 2.51 -11.91 -4.11
CA ARG A 327 2.71 -13.04 -5.03
C ARG A 327 4.20 -13.24 -5.32
N GLY A 328 4.91 -12.18 -5.69
CA GLY A 328 6.35 -12.25 -5.95
C GLY A 328 7.16 -12.64 -4.71
N ALA A 329 6.83 -12.09 -3.54
CA ALA A 329 7.50 -12.44 -2.28
C ALA A 329 7.27 -13.91 -1.87
N LEU A 330 6.03 -14.41 -2.00
CA LEU A 330 5.69 -15.81 -1.68
C LEU A 330 6.34 -16.79 -2.65
N ASP A 331 6.41 -16.48 -3.94
CA ASP A 331 6.99 -17.36 -4.97
C ASP A 331 8.47 -17.66 -4.74
N VAL A 332 9.18 -16.73 -4.12
CA VAL A 332 10.60 -16.91 -3.77
C VAL A 332 10.83 -17.12 -2.28
N ARG A 333 9.77 -17.28 -1.51
CA ARG A 333 9.83 -17.40 -0.04
C ARG A 333 10.69 -16.30 0.58
N ALA A 334 10.44 -15.07 0.19
CA ALA A 334 11.19 -13.92 0.71
C ALA A 334 11.05 -13.81 2.23
N SER A 335 12.13 -13.43 2.91
CA SER A 335 12.14 -13.16 4.35
C SER A 335 11.65 -11.76 4.69
N ASP A 336 11.67 -10.84 3.73
CA ASP A 336 11.20 -9.46 3.85
C ASP A 336 10.62 -8.97 2.52
N ILE A 337 9.81 -7.93 2.58
CA ILE A 337 9.51 -7.04 1.47
C ILE A 337 10.24 -5.73 1.75
N ASN A 338 11.35 -5.53 1.02
CA ASN A 338 12.26 -4.42 1.22
C ASN A 338 12.06 -3.30 0.18
N ASP A 339 12.84 -2.23 0.32
CA ASP A 339 12.74 -1.05 -0.54
C ASP A 339 13.09 -1.35 -2.00
N ASP A 340 14.02 -2.28 -2.28
CA ASP A 340 14.36 -2.71 -3.66
C ASP A 340 13.16 -3.34 -4.36
N MET A 341 12.43 -4.18 -3.62
CA MET A 341 11.21 -4.83 -4.12
C MET A 341 10.09 -3.82 -4.37
N MET A 342 9.94 -2.81 -3.51
CA MET A 342 8.92 -1.75 -3.68
C MET A 342 9.25 -0.85 -4.88
N GLU A 343 10.50 -0.48 -5.05
CA GLU A 343 10.96 0.29 -6.22
C GLU A 343 10.76 -0.50 -7.52
N ALA A 344 11.12 -1.79 -7.53
CA ALA A 344 10.90 -2.68 -8.67
C ALA A 344 9.41 -2.80 -9.03
N ALA A 345 8.52 -2.89 -8.04
CA ALA A 345 7.08 -2.90 -8.23
C ALA A 345 6.57 -1.60 -8.88
N ALA A 346 7.06 -0.44 -8.43
CA ALA A 346 6.67 0.84 -9.02
C ALA A 346 7.08 0.95 -10.50
N TYR A 347 8.31 0.54 -10.84
CA TYR A 347 8.76 0.50 -12.24
C TYR A 347 8.00 -0.52 -13.08
N ALA A 348 7.64 -1.68 -12.53
CA ALA A 348 6.86 -2.69 -13.22
C ALA A 348 5.46 -2.19 -13.58
N ILE A 349 4.76 -1.55 -12.64
CA ILE A 349 3.45 -0.94 -12.88
C ILE A 349 3.57 0.17 -13.94
N ALA A 350 4.54 1.06 -13.80
CA ALA A 350 4.77 2.15 -14.75
C ALA A 350 5.07 1.63 -16.16
N GLY A 351 5.83 0.54 -16.27
CA GLY A 351 6.22 -0.07 -17.55
C GLY A 351 5.07 -0.67 -18.36
N LEU A 352 3.90 -0.86 -17.76
CA LEU A 352 2.70 -1.35 -18.45
C LEU A 352 1.99 -0.27 -19.28
N VAL A 353 2.32 1.00 -19.04
CA VAL A 353 1.87 2.13 -19.85
C VAL A 353 2.95 2.47 -20.87
N ASP A 354 2.79 2.02 -22.08
CA ASP A 354 3.72 2.27 -23.18
C ASP A 354 3.67 3.74 -23.68
N ASP A 355 4.66 4.12 -24.46
CA ASP A 355 4.81 5.50 -24.95
C ASP A 355 3.68 5.93 -25.89
N GLU A 356 3.05 4.99 -26.64
CA GLU A 356 2.00 5.28 -27.59
C GLU A 356 0.67 5.61 -26.89
N HIS A 357 0.39 4.97 -25.76
CA HIS A 357 -0.86 5.13 -25.02
C HIS A 357 -0.76 6.12 -23.85
N ARG A 358 0.47 6.51 -23.46
CA ARG A 358 0.66 7.46 -22.37
C ARG A 358 0.04 8.81 -22.68
N SER A 359 -0.86 9.26 -21.81
CA SER A 359 -1.58 10.53 -21.96
C SER A 359 -1.86 11.15 -20.59
N ALA A 360 -2.38 12.36 -20.57
CA ALA A 360 -2.81 13.03 -19.33
C ALA A 360 -3.86 12.23 -18.53
N GLU A 361 -4.64 11.40 -19.22
CA GLU A 361 -5.67 10.54 -18.63
C GLU A 361 -5.22 9.09 -18.43
N TYR A 362 -3.98 8.74 -18.82
CA TYR A 362 -3.48 7.38 -18.72
C TYR A 362 -1.97 7.37 -18.38
N VAL A 363 -1.64 7.67 -17.10
CA VAL A 363 -0.28 7.57 -16.55
C VAL A 363 -0.09 6.34 -15.65
N ILE A 364 -1.18 5.62 -15.35
CA ILE A 364 -1.16 4.40 -14.55
C ILE A 364 -2.21 3.42 -15.11
N PRO A 365 -1.95 2.09 -15.12
CA PRO A 365 -2.93 1.12 -15.60
C PRO A 365 -4.19 1.10 -14.70
N GLY A 366 -5.31 0.67 -15.26
CA GLY A 366 -6.55 0.50 -14.51
C GLY A 366 -6.49 -0.67 -13.53
N ALA A 367 -7.29 -0.61 -12.45
CA ALA A 367 -7.31 -1.60 -11.37
C ALA A 367 -7.60 -3.05 -11.84
N PHE A 368 -8.30 -3.23 -12.96
CA PHE A 368 -8.64 -4.54 -13.53
C PHE A 368 -7.73 -4.99 -14.67
N ASP A 369 -6.62 -4.30 -14.90
CA ASP A 369 -5.63 -4.72 -15.91
C ASP A 369 -4.91 -6.00 -15.42
N GLN A 370 -5.22 -7.12 -16.07
CA GLN A 370 -4.72 -8.44 -15.70
C GLN A 370 -3.20 -8.60 -15.86
N ARG A 371 -2.53 -7.67 -16.55
CA ARG A 371 -1.08 -7.67 -16.70
C ARG A 371 -0.35 -7.22 -15.44
N VAL A 372 -1.03 -6.46 -14.56
CA VAL A 372 -0.39 -5.78 -13.41
C VAL A 372 0.18 -6.78 -12.42
N ALA A 373 -0.64 -7.66 -11.86
CA ALA A 373 -0.19 -8.56 -10.80
C ALA A 373 0.95 -9.50 -11.24
N PRO A 374 0.91 -10.12 -12.44
CA PRO A 374 2.04 -10.89 -12.94
C PRO A 374 3.34 -10.09 -13.12
N ALA A 375 3.25 -8.88 -13.71
CA ALA A 375 4.42 -8.03 -13.93
C ALA A 375 5.06 -7.58 -12.62
N VAL A 376 4.23 -7.19 -11.64
CA VAL A 376 4.69 -6.82 -10.30
C VAL A 376 5.33 -8.02 -9.60
N ALA A 377 4.69 -9.20 -9.66
CA ALA A 377 5.22 -10.41 -9.02
C ALA A 377 6.59 -10.82 -9.58
N GLU A 378 6.76 -10.79 -10.90
CA GLU A 378 8.04 -11.08 -11.55
C GLU A 378 9.15 -10.10 -11.11
N ALA A 379 8.86 -8.79 -11.15
CA ALA A 379 9.81 -7.76 -10.77
C ALA A 379 10.20 -7.86 -9.29
N VAL A 380 9.23 -8.09 -8.41
CA VAL A 380 9.44 -8.24 -6.98
C VAL A 380 10.25 -9.50 -6.66
N ALA A 381 9.93 -10.64 -7.29
CA ALA A 381 10.69 -11.88 -7.12
C ALA A 381 12.15 -11.73 -7.57
N LYS A 382 12.38 -11.02 -8.68
CA LYS A 382 13.72 -10.70 -9.17
C LYS A 382 14.47 -9.82 -8.14
N ALA A 383 13.87 -8.72 -7.71
CA ALA A 383 14.47 -7.83 -6.72
C ALA A 383 14.75 -8.52 -5.38
N ALA A 384 13.88 -9.43 -4.94
CA ALA A 384 14.09 -10.23 -3.74
C ALA A 384 15.34 -11.13 -3.84
N ARG A 385 15.59 -11.74 -5.02
CA ARG A 385 16.81 -12.53 -5.26
C ARG A 385 18.05 -11.65 -5.30
N GLU A 386 17.98 -10.51 -6.00
CA GLU A 386 19.10 -9.56 -6.14
C GLU A 386 19.49 -8.93 -4.80
N SER A 387 18.53 -8.64 -3.92
CA SER A 387 18.76 -8.07 -2.59
C SER A 387 19.04 -9.14 -1.51
N GLY A 388 19.03 -10.44 -1.86
CA GLY A 388 19.41 -11.53 -0.97
C GLY A 388 18.37 -11.90 0.09
N VAL A 389 17.10 -11.47 -0.07
CA VAL A 389 16.01 -11.83 0.86
C VAL A 389 15.20 -13.04 0.38
N ALA A 390 15.39 -13.50 -0.85
CA ALA A 390 14.78 -14.72 -1.37
C ALA A 390 15.43 -15.97 -0.76
N ARG A 391 14.61 -17.00 -0.53
CA ARG A 391 15.05 -18.34 -0.05
C ARG A 391 14.94 -19.42 -1.11
N LEU A 392 14.33 -19.09 -2.28
CA LEU A 392 14.21 -19.98 -3.45
C LEU A 392 14.75 -19.29 -4.71
#